data_aa9a2e045b0de9e26b6758804b824c50
#
_entry.id   aa9a2e045b0de9e26b6758804b824c50
#
_cell.length_a   1.000
_cell.length_b   1.000
_cell.length_c   1.000
_cell.angle_alpha   90.00
_cell.angle_beta   90.00
_cell.angle_gamma   90.00
#
_symmetry.space_group_name_H-M   'P 1'
#
loop_
_entity.id
_entity.type
_entity.pdbx_description
1 polymer ?
#
loop_
_entity_poly.entity_id
_entity_poly.type
_entity_poly.pdbx_seq_one_letter_code
_entity_poly.pdbx_strand_id
1 'polypeptide(L)'
;MKKIIGLSILTAFTLISCTPIILLQQTEFNEIPVGSKMVFVTVDYSKDSLFNRVSKSFARYGCPVKSDKGAMQVLCDGKSVEGGTLMKIQAFVDDEGNGSSVLFTGDWGLDGNGQIAMKAFAGMTMYSTMPIVFNGRGTTKPDVAFQHMVILAKQLDGKITYR
;
A
#
# COMPACT_ATOMS: atom_id res chain seq x y z
N MET A 1 11.15 66.18 14.05
CA MET A 1 11.91 64.99 13.57
C MET A 1 11.09 63.74 13.87
N LYS A 2 10.41 63.19 12.87
CA LYS A 2 9.62 61.95 13.01
C LYS A 2 10.44 60.78 12.43
N LYS A 3 10.85 59.83 13.27
CA LYS A 3 11.50 58.60 12.86
C LYS A 3 10.47 57.64 12.35
N ILE A 4 10.54 57.27 11.07
CA ILE A 4 9.75 56.21 10.44
C ILE A 4 10.51 54.91 10.70
N ILE A 5 9.96 54.01 11.52
CA ILE A 5 10.45 52.67 11.74
C ILE A 5 9.83 51.80 10.63
N GLY A 6 10.65 51.45 9.65
CA GLY A 6 10.26 50.48 8.62
C GLY A 6 10.18 49.07 9.19
N LEU A 7 8.99 48.54 9.27
CA LEU A 7 8.72 47.15 9.66
C LEU A 7 8.94 46.22 8.44
N SER A 8 10.10 45.62 8.32
CA SER A 8 10.41 44.58 7.30
C SER A 8 9.68 43.29 7.69
N ILE A 9 8.58 43.02 7.00
CA ILE A 9 7.89 41.75 7.10
C ILE A 9 8.69 40.75 6.26
N LEU A 10 9.48 39.94 6.96
CA LEU A 10 10.19 38.79 6.39
C LEU A 10 9.18 37.64 6.21
N THR A 11 8.59 37.54 5.02
CA THR A 11 7.73 36.40 4.64
C THR A 11 8.61 35.16 4.48
N ALA A 12 8.67 34.34 5.53
CA ALA A 12 9.24 33.01 5.46
C ALA A 12 8.34 32.13 4.59
N PHE A 13 8.72 31.96 3.34
CA PHE A 13 8.17 30.89 2.49
C PHE A 13 8.61 29.55 3.08
N THR A 14 7.74 28.91 3.85
CA THR A 14 7.90 27.51 4.20
C THR A 14 7.70 26.69 2.93
N LEU A 15 8.81 26.28 2.32
CA LEU A 15 8.82 25.23 1.31
C LEU A 15 8.26 23.96 1.98
N ILE A 16 6.99 23.68 1.73
CA ILE A 16 6.41 22.37 2.05
C ILE A 16 7.12 21.38 1.14
N SER A 17 8.23 20.85 1.64
CA SER A 17 8.92 19.75 1.01
C SER A 17 7.95 18.57 1.03
N CYS A 18 7.40 18.21 -0.14
CA CYS A 18 6.70 16.94 -0.32
C CYS A 18 7.74 15.82 -0.19
N THR A 19 8.13 15.51 1.05
CA THR A 19 8.91 14.30 1.32
C THR A 19 8.03 13.11 0.97
N PRO A 20 8.50 12.19 0.12
CA PRO A 20 7.78 10.96 -0.16
C PRO A 20 7.57 10.20 1.16
N ILE A 21 6.34 9.80 1.44
CA ILE A 21 6.01 9.07 2.65
C ILE A 21 6.58 7.66 2.50
N ILE A 22 7.62 7.36 3.28
CA ILE A 22 8.12 5.99 3.43
C ILE A 22 7.28 5.36 4.55
N LEU A 23 6.40 4.43 4.18
CA LEU A 23 5.45 3.80 5.08
C LEU A 23 6.09 2.76 6.01
N LEU A 24 7.16 2.14 5.55
CA LEU A 24 7.95 1.16 6.32
C LEU A 24 9.24 1.79 6.84
N GLN A 25 9.73 1.27 7.96
CA GLN A 25 11.06 1.66 8.44
C GLN A 25 12.14 1.21 7.43
N GLN A 26 13.24 1.96 7.36
CA GLN A 26 14.31 1.69 6.38
C GLN A 26 14.90 0.27 6.52
N THR A 27 15.00 -0.25 7.75
CA THR A 27 15.48 -1.62 8.02
C THR A 27 14.55 -2.68 7.39
N GLU A 28 13.25 -2.55 7.61
CA GLU A 28 12.24 -3.45 7.08
C GLU A 28 12.17 -3.41 5.54
N PHE A 29 12.37 -2.22 5.00
CA PHE A 29 12.40 -2.01 3.56
C PHE A 29 13.56 -2.74 2.89
N ASN A 30 14.73 -2.74 3.52
CA ASN A 30 15.93 -3.41 3.02
C ASN A 30 15.84 -4.96 3.06
N GLU A 31 14.93 -5.51 3.86
CA GLU A 31 14.68 -6.95 3.95
C GLU A 31 13.81 -7.49 2.80
N ILE A 32 13.15 -6.61 2.06
CA ILE A 32 12.28 -7.01 0.96
C ILE A 32 13.12 -7.20 -0.31
N PRO A 33 13.16 -8.41 -0.90
CA PRO A 33 13.89 -8.62 -2.15
C PRO A 33 13.30 -7.81 -3.31
N VAL A 34 14.15 -7.16 -4.07
CA VAL A 34 13.73 -6.46 -5.30
C VAL A 34 13.15 -7.47 -6.28
N GLY A 35 12.02 -7.12 -6.89
CA GLY A 35 11.27 -8.01 -7.78
C GLY A 35 10.17 -8.80 -7.09
N SER A 36 10.03 -8.71 -5.75
CA SER A 36 8.94 -9.36 -5.02
C SER A 36 7.57 -8.89 -5.51
N LYS A 37 6.66 -9.83 -5.73
CA LYS A 37 5.29 -9.60 -6.19
C LYS A 37 4.25 -10.06 -5.19
N MET A 38 4.66 -10.82 -4.19
CA MET A 38 3.79 -11.49 -3.24
C MET A 38 4.32 -11.33 -1.83
N VAL A 39 3.38 -11.19 -0.87
CA VAL A 39 3.66 -11.24 0.56
C VAL A 39 2.95 -12.46 1.13
N PHE A 40 3.70 -13.35 1.76
CA PHE A 40 3.20 -14.59 2.33
C PHE A 40 3.31 -14.53 3.84
N VAL A 41 2.23 -14.88 4.54
CA VAL A 41 2.19 -14.89 6.01
C VAL A 41 1.76 -16.27 6.49
N THR A 42 2.55 -16.86 7.37
CA THR A 42 2.21 -18.13 8.04
C THR A 42 1.86 -17.86 9.51
N VAL A 43 0.82 -18.49 10.00
CA VAL A 43 0.29 -18.35 11.37
C VAL A 43 -0.12 -19.69 11.95
N ASP A 44 -0.21 -19.75 13.29
CA ASP A 44 -0.51 -21.00 14.03
C ASP A 44 -2.01 -21.21 14.32
N TYR A 45 -2.89 -20.39 13.72
CA TYR A 45 -4.33 -20.53 13.91
C TYR A 45 -5.03 -21.04 12.66
N SER A 46 -6.32 -21.47 12.84
CA SER A 46 -7.06 -22.15 11.78
C SER A 46 -7.35 -21.25 10.58
N LYS A 47 -7.52 -21.86 9.41
CA LYS A 47 -7.89 -21.24 8.14
C LYS A 47 -9.11 -20.31 8.25
N ASP A 48 -10.18 -20.73 8.91
CA ASP A 48 -11.37 -19.89 9.12
C ASP A 48 -11.07 -18.65 9.99
N SER A 49 -10.24 -18.82 11.03
CA SER A 49 -9.82 -17.71 11.89
C SER A 49 -8.96 -16.71 11.09
N LEU A 50 -8.03 -17.20 10.29
CA LEU A 50 -7.19 -16.36 9.42
C LEU A 50 -8.03 -15.60 8.41
N PHE A 51 -8.96 -16.26 7.71
CA PHE A 51 -9.87 -15.64 6.76
C PHE A 51 -10.66 -14.47 7.39
N ASN A 52 -11.22 -14.69 8.59
CA ASN A 52 -11.93 -13.64 9.31
C ASN A 52 -11.01 -12.48 9.73
N ARG A 53 -9.77 -12.76 10.13
CA ARG A 53 -8.78 -11.73 10.48
C ARG A 53 -8.36 -10.92 9.26
N VAL A 54 -8.10 -11.55 8.13
CA VAL A 54 -7.78 -10.87 6.85
C VAL A 54 -8.93 -9.95 6.44
N SER A 55 -10.17 -10.45 6.46
CA SER A 55 -11.35 -9.64 6.11
C SER A 55 -11.50 -8.41 7.02
N LYS A 56 -11.32 -8.59 8.33
CA LYS A 56 -11.35 -7.49 9.30
C LYS A 56 -10.18 -6.51 9.12
N SER A 57 -8.98 -7.01 8.82
CA SER A 57 -7.81 -6.19 8.52
C SER A 57 -8.07 -5.28 7.32
N PHE A 58 -8.56 -5.84 6.21
CA PHE A 58 -8.90 -5.06 5.02
C PHE A 58 -9.96 -4.01 5.30
N ALA A 59 -11.04 -4.37 6.02
CA ALA A 59 -12.10 -3.43 6.39
C ALA A 59 -11.59 -2.28 7.28
N ARG A 60 -10.80 -2.59 8.31
CA ARG A 60 -10.18 -1.58 9.19
C ARG A 60 -9.20 -0.68 8.44
N TYR A 61 -8.54 -1.23 7.45
CA TYR A 61 -7.63 -0.48 6.58
C TYR A 61 -8.37 0.47 5.62
N GLY A 62 -9.70 0.40 5.58
CA GLY A 62 -10.55 1.22 4.71
C GLY A 62 -10.59 0.73 3.27
N CYS A 63 -10.37 -0.56 3.04
CA CYS A 63 -10.61 -1.20 1.76
C CYS A 63 -12.10 -1.42 1.51
N PRO A 64 -12.60 -1.22 0.28
CA PRO A 64 -13.86 -1.84 -0.17
C PRO A 64 -13.67 -3.35 -0.23
N VAL A 65 -14.19 -4.08 0.78
CA VAL A 65 -13.93 -5.52 0.92
C VAL A 65 -14.98 -6.33 0.20
N LYS A 66 -14.52 -7.26 -0.63
CA LYS A 66 -15.32 -8.39 -1.14
C LYS A 66 -14.69 -9.67 -0.64
N SER A 67 -15.46 -10.58 -0.08
CA SER A 67 -14.97 -11.85 0.44
C SER A 67 -15.77 -13.02 -0.09
N ASP A 68 -15.07 -14.07 -0.51
CA ASP A 68 -15.62 -15.36 -0.89
C ASP A 68 -15.08 -16.42 0.06
N LYS A 69 -15.94 -16.88 0.97
CA LYS A 69 -15.57 -17.90 1.95
C LYS A 69 -15.40 -19.27 1.32
N GLY A 70 -16.09 -19.57 0.21
CA GLY A 70 -15.95 -20.84 -0.50
C GLY A 70 -14.58 -20.96 -1.17
N ALA A 71 -14.10 -19.87 -1.77
CA ALA A 71 -12.76 -19.76 -2.35
C ALA A 71 -11.69 -19.36 -1.34
N MET A 72 -12.04 -19.09 -0.08
CA MET A 72 -11.13 -18.52 0.94
C MET A 72 -10.35 -17.29 0.44
N GLN A 73 -11.03 -16.45 -0.32
CA GLN A 73 -10.47 -15.25 -0.95
C GLN A 73 -11.06 -13.99 -0.34
N VAL A 74 -10.19 -13.00 -0.09
CA VAL A 74 -10.58 -11.64 0.31
C VAL A 74 -9.98 -10.65 -0.67
N LEU A 75 -10.80 -9.75 -1.20
CA LEU A 75 -10.41 -8.74 -2.18
C LEU A 75 -10.59 -7.33 -1.58
N CYS A 76 -9.57 -6.50 -1.68
CA CYS A 76 -9.65 -5.04 -1.57
C CYS A 76 -9.83 -4.46 -2.97
N ASP A 77 -11.06 -4.07 -3.31
CA ASP A 77 -11.42 -3.67 -4.69
C ASP A 77 -11.26 -2.16 -4.90
N GLY A 78 -10.01 -1.72 -4.91
CA GLY A 78 -9.68 -0.35 -5.29
C GLY A 78 -9.66 0.64 -4.11
N LYS A 79 -8.52 0.76 -3.44
CA LYS A 79 -8.24 1.79 -2.43
C LYS A 79 -7.24 2.80 -2.98
N SER A 80 -7.61 4.09 -2.95
CA SER A 80 -6.65 5.16 -3.20
C SER A 80 -5.70 5.30 -2.02
N VAL A 81 -4.42 5.37 -2.34
CA VAL A 81 -3.33 5.58 -1.39
C VAL A 81 -2.47 6.75 -1.85
N GLU A 82 -1.37 7.01 -1.17
CA GLU A 82 -0.50 8.17 -1.40
C GLU A 82 -0.04 8.27 -2.86
N GLY A 83 0.19 9.50 -3.30
CA GLY A 83 0.71 9.81 -4.64
C GLY A 83 -0.27 9.57 -5.78
N GLY A 84 -1.58 9.51 -5.52
CA GLY A 84 -2.59 9.27 -6.55
C GLY A 84 -2.56 7.82 -7.08
N THR A 85 -2.20 6.86 -6.22
CA THR A 85 -2.12 5.45 -6.54
C THR A 85 -3.40 4.73 -6.14
N LEU A 86 -4.02 4.02 -7.07
CA LEU A 86 -5.10 3.08 -6.80
C LEU A 86 -4.51 1.69 -6.65
N MET A 87 -4.79 1.02 -5.54
CA MET A 87 -4.37 -0.38 -5.35
C MET A 87 -5.55 -1.32 -5.25
N LYS A 88 -5.39 -2.53 -5.78
CA LYS A 88 -6.28 -3.67 -5.60
C LYS A 88 -5.45 -4.81 -5.03
N ILE A 89 -5.85 -5.35 -3.89
CA ILE A 89 -5.13 -6.43 -3.22
C ILE A 89 -6.04 -7.63 -3.10
N GLN A 90 -5.50 -8.81 -3.41
CA GLN A 90 -6.15 -10.11 -3.22
C GLN A 90 -5.39 -10.87 -2.14
N ALA A 91 -6.12 -11.52 -1.25
CA ALA A 91 -5.59 -12.40 -0.23
C ALA A 91 -6.23 -13.78 -0.38
N PHE A 92 -5.41 -14.81 -0.49
CA PHE A 92 -5.82 -16.22 -0.59
C PHE A 92 -5.38 -16.93 0.67
N VAL A 93 -6.32 -17.56 1.37
CA VAL A 93 -6.05 -18.26 2.64
C VAL A 93 -6.04 -19.75 2.43
N ASP A 94 -4.96 -20.40 2.87
CA ASP A 94 -4.77 -21.85 2.76
C ASP A 94 -4.48 -22.51 4.12
N ASP A 95 -4.67 -23.84 4.16
CA ASP A 95 -4.35 -24.70 5.29
C ASP A 95 -2.92 -25.24 5.15
N GLU A 96 -2.11 -25.14 6.21
CA GLU A 96 -0.71 -25.64 6.23
C GLU A 96 -0.57 -26.86 7.13
N GLY A 97 -1.66 -27.52 7.50
CA GLY A 97 -1.68 -28.69 8.37
C GLY A 97 -1.55 -28.35 9.86
N ASN A 98 -0.49 -27.68 10.28
CA ASN A 98 -0.27 -27.23 11.66
C ASN A 98 -0.52 -25.73 11.84
N GLY A 99 -1.37 -25.15 11.02
CA GLY A 99 -1.69 -23.72 11.02
C GLY A 99 -2.32 -23.32 9.70
N SER A 100 -2.18 -22.08 9.32
CA SER A 100 -2.68 -21.60 8.04
C SER A 100 -1.76 -20.52 7.46
N SER A 101 -1.92 -20.27 6.18
CA SER A 101 -1.16 -19.23 5.48
C SER A 101 -2.08 -18.32 4.68
N VAL A 102 -1.61 -17.12 4.40
CA VAL A 102 -2.25 -16.20 3.47
C VAL A 102 -1.22 -15.65 2.49
N LEU A 103 -1.59 -15.67 1.23
CA LEU A 103 -0.85 -15.06 0.14
C LEU A 103 -1.53 -13.75 -0.24
N PHE A 104 -0.80 -12.64 -0.14
CA PHE A 104 -1.21 -11.35 -0.69
C PHE A 104 -0.55 -11.12 -2.04
N THR A 105 -1.35 -10.70 -3.00
CA THR A 105 -0.93 -10.22 -4.33
C THR A 105 -1.82 -9.08 -4.76
N GLY A 106 -1.49 -8.38 -5.83
CA GLY A 106 -2.37 -7.31 -6.28
C GLY A 106 -1.87 -6.55 -7.49
N ASP A 107 -2.69 -5.58 -7.86
CA ASP A 107 -2.43 -4.65 -8.95
C ASP A 107 -2.50 -3.20 -8.46
N TRP A 108 -1.78 -2.34 -9.14
CA TRP A 108 -1.81 -0.90 -8.92
C TRP A 108 -2.16 -0.16 -10.20
N GLY A 109 -2.72 1.02 -10.06
CA GLY A 109 -3.04 1.93 -11.17
C GLY A 109 -3.02 3.38 -10.68
N LEU A 110 -3.55 4.28 -11.49
CA LEU A 110 -3.77 5.67 -11.10
C LEU A 110 -5.20 5.84 -10.59
N ASP A 111 -5.37 6.51 -9.45
CA ASP A 111 -6.68 7.00 -9.04
C ASP A 111 -7.10 8.23 -9.86
N GLY A 112 -8.31 8.77 -9.59
CA GLY A 112 -8.82 9.93 -10.33
C GLY A 112 -7.87 11.13 -10.31
N ASN A 113 -7.23 11.42 -9.19
CA ASN A 113 -6.27 12.52 -9.06
C ASN A 113 -4.98 12.24 -9.83
N GLY A 114 -4.47 11.02 -9.74
CA GLY A 114 -3.29 10.59 -10.50
C GLY A 114 -3.52 10.64 -12.01
N GLN A 115 -4.72 10.29 -12.48
CA GLN A 115 -5.09 10.38 -13.90
C GLN A 115 -5.18 11.84 -14.38
N ILE A 116 -5.76 12.74 -13.58
CA ILE A 116 -5.82 14.18 -13.91
C ILE A 116 -4.39 14.74 -14.02
N ALA A 117 -3.53 14.43 -13.06
CA ALA A 117 -2.14 14.86 -13.09
C ALA A 117 -1.40 14.33 -14.33
N MET A 118 -1.53 13.04 -14.64
CA MET A 118 -0.89 12.42 -15.80
C MET A 118 -1.37 13.07 -17.11
N LYS A 119 -2.67 13.30 -17.24
CA LYS A 119 -3.25 13.97 -18.42
C LYS A 119 -2.73 15.41 -18.56
N ALA A 120 -2.61 16.15 -17.45
CA ALA A 120 -2.14 17.53 -17.47
C ALA A 120 -0.65 17.64 -17.86
N PHE A 121 0.20 16.72 -17.38
CA PHE A 121 1.65 16.78 -17.60
C PHE A 121 2.13 16.01 -18.84
N ALA A 122 1.49 14.91 -19.19
CA ALA A 122 1.95 14.02 -20.26
C ALA A 122 0.93 13.84 -21.41
N GLY A 123 -0.26 14.42 -21.31
CA GLY A 123 -1.33 14.24 -22.31
C GLY A 123 -1.86 12.80 -22.39
N MET A 124 -1.49 11.94 -21.46
CA MET A 124 -1.79 10.51 -21.47
C MET A 124 -2.79 10.14 -20.37
N THR A 125 -3.59 9.13 -20.63
CA THR A 125 -4.52 8.55 -19.65
C THR A 125 -4.20 7.08 -19.47
N MET A 126 -4.00 6.64 -18.24
CA MET A 126 -3.70 5.25 -17.90
C MET A 126 -4.95 4.58 -17.32
N TYR A 127 -5.61 3.75 -18.11
CA TYR A 127 -6.84 3.03 -17.71
C TYR A 127 -6.60 1.60 -17.21
N SER A 128 -5.38 1.08 -17.37
CA SER A 128 -5.04 -0.28 -16.96
C SER A 128 -4.35 -0.32 -15.61
N THR A 129 -4.60 -1.39 -14.87
CA THR A 129 -3.80 -1.74 -13.70
C THR A 129 -2.60 -2.59 -14.12
N MET A 130 -1.52 -2.51 -13.33
CA MET A 130 -0.30 -3.29 -13.50
C MET A 130 -0.02 -4.07 -12.22
N PRO A 131 0.63 -5.24 -12.30
CA PRO A 131 1.01 -5.99 -11.12
C PRO A 131 1.83 -5.15 -10.14
N ILE A 132 1.57 -5.30 -8.85
CA ILE A 132 2.39 -4.73 -7.79
C ILE A 132 3.72 -5.48 -7.77
N VAL A 133 4.82 -4.76 -8.00
CA VAL A 133 6.19 -5.30 -7.95
C VAL A 133 7.05 -4.37 -7.13
N PHE A 134 7.78 -4.92 -6.16
CA PHE A 134 8.70 -4.14 -5.35
C PHE A 134 9.99 -3.83 -6.13
N ASN A 135 10.27 -2.55 -6.38
CA ASN A 135 11.43 -2.11 -7.15
C ASN A 135 12.61 -1.64 -6.29
N GLY A 136 12.45 -1.66 -4.96
CA GLY A 136 13.50 -1.29 -4.01
C GLY A 136 13.75 0.21 -3.86
N ARG A 137 12.93 1.07 -4.47
CA ARG A 137 13.10 2.54 -4.40
C ARG A 137 12.25 3.19 -3.32
N GLY A 138 11.20 2.50 -2.83
CA GLY A 138 10.31 2.95 -1.75
C GLY A 138 9.32 4.05 -2.11
N THR A 139 9.56 4.78 -3.17
CA THR A 139 8.80 5.98 -3.54
C THR A 139 8.05 5.85 -4.85
N THR A 140 8.28 4.78 -5.60
CA THR A 140 7.52 4.53 -6.83
C THR A 140 6.12 4.01 -6.49
N LYS A 141 5.15 4.25 -7.37
CA LYS A 141 3.77 3.81 -7.15
C LYS A 141 3.62 2.31 -6.85
N PRO A 142 4.30 1.39 -7.57
CA PRO A 142 4.27 -0.03 -7.22
C PRO A 142 4.92 -0.31 -5.86
N ASP A 143 6.01 0.40 -5.48
CA ASP A 143 6.62 0.23 -4.16
C ASP A 143 5.69 0.71 -3.03
N VAL A 144 5.00 1.84 -3.22
CA VAL A 144 3.98 2.32 -2.27
C VAL A 144 2.88 1.29 -2.12
N ALA A 145 2.33 0.78 -3.21
CA ALA A 145 1.29 -0.26 -3.17
C ALA A 145 1.80 -1.56 -2.49
N PHE A 146 3.05 -1.96 -2.73
CA PHE A 146 3.67 -3.11 -2.06
C PHE A 146 3.82 -2.90 -0.56
N GLN A 147 4.24 -1.72 -0.12
CA GLN A 147 4.34 -1.38 1.31
C GLN A 147 2.98 -1.50 2.00
N HIS A 148 1.89 -1.10 1.35
CA HIS A 148 0.54 -1.29 1.88
C HIS A 148 0.17 -2.78 2.02
N MET A 149 0.60 -3.66 1.11
CA MET A 149 0.44 -5.12 1.30
C MET A 149 1.20 -5.61 2.53
N VAL A 150 2.43 -5.15 2.74
CA VAL A 150 3.24 -5.51 3.92
C VAL A 150 2.58 -5.02 5.22
N ILE A 151 2.04 -3.81 5.24
CA ILE A 151 1.31 -3.26 6.40
C ILE A 151 0.10 -4.13 6.76
N LEU A 152 -0.66 -4.57 5.75
CA LEU A 152 -1.79 -5.49 5.95
C LEU A 152 -1.33 -6.86 6.48
N ALA A 153 -0.24 -7.39 5.94
CA ALA A 153 0.35 -8.65 6.36
C ALA A 153 0.82 -8.61 7.83
N LYS A 154 1.44 -7.51 8.26
CA LYS A 154 1.89 -7.31 9.65
C LYS A 154 0.76 -7.33 10.69
N GLN A 155 -0.47 -6.96 10.30
CA GLN A 155 -1.63 -7.01 11.21
C GLN A 155 -2.08 -8.43 11.58
N LEU A 156 -1.47 -9.44 10.97
CA LEU A 156 -1.84 -10.85 11.20
C LEU A 156 -0.94 -11.55 12.21
N ASP A 157 0.09 -10.87 12.73
CA ASP A 157 1.02 -11.38 13.76
C ASP A 157 1.70 -12.72 13.38
N GLY A 158 1.98 -12.91 12.07
CA GLY A 158 2.58 -14.13 11.53
C GLY A 158 4.01 -13.94 11.03
N LYS A 159 4.63 -15.04 10.63
CA LYS A 159 5.93 -15.02 9.95
C LYS A 159 5.73 -14.56 8.50
N ILE A 160 6.33 -13.44 8.14
CA ILE A 160 6.24 -12.87 6.79
C ILE A 160 7.41 -13.34 5.93
N THR A 161 7.11 -13.70 4.68
CA THR A 161 8.10 -13.97 3.62
C THR A 161 7.67 -13.30 2.32
N TYR A 162 8.64 -13.00 1.46
CA TYR A 162 8.44 -12.29 0.20
C TYR A 162 8.83 -13.17 -1.00
N ARG A 163 8.05 -13.10 -2.09
CA ARG A 163 8.31 -13.86 -3.33
C ARG A 163 8.04 -13.02 -4.59
#